data_23cad91087485413b21d33c3128d9afd
#
_entry.id   23cad91087485413b21d33c3128d9afd
#
_cell.length_a   1.000
_cell.length_b   1.000
_cell.length_c   1.000
_cell.angle_alpha   90.00
_cell.angle_beta   90.00
_cell.angle_gamma   90.00
#
_symmetry.space_group_name_H-M   'P 1'
#
loop_
_entity.id
_entity.type
_entity.pdbx_description
1 polymer ?
#
loop_
_entity_poly.entity_id
_entity_poly.type
_entity_poly.pdbx_seq_one_letter_code
_entity_poly.pdbx_strand_id
1 'polypeptide(L)'
;MRVAIFTDTFTPQVNGVAKTLERLTKYFQRENIAYSVFAPQHTAEDNFVANVNKMRSIPLTILYPECRFSFPTPRIKRELLAFKPDIIHIATPFNMGLCGLYYAKKLNIPVVGSYHTDFDAYLRYYKIEFLSNMLWNYLSWFHSHMQKNFVPSPETLHQLKKKGFQALYIWGRGVDCTLFHPTYNKDLFRKKYNITAKYILSYVGRLAPEKDIDTLQTLIQTTNKERDDIHWLIAGDGPLAKGLHENVPKTNVTFTGYLQGKDLAEVYASSDLMVFPSTTETFGNVVLESLACGTPVIGANSGGVKNIITDGKTGFLCEPKNANSFLSSIYELLNNEEMRKQMSQDTHSYATTQSWDEIFSDLLIHYDDVIQSRKAEMLA
;
A
#
# COMPACT_ATOMS: atom_id res chain seq x y z
N MET A 1 -3.43 8.52 -25.98
CA MET A 1 -2.99 9.17 -24.72
C MET A 1 -1.54 8.86 -24.43
N ARG A 2 -0.75 9.84 -24.03
CA ARG A 2 0.67 9.71 -23.63
C ARG A 2 0.80 10.23 -22.21
N VAL A 3 1.23 9.39 -21.27
CA VAL A 3 1.27 9.69 -19.83
C VAL A 3 2.71 9.80 -19.36
N ALA A 4 3.12 10.94 -18.78
CA ALA A 4 4.39 11.07 -18.08
C ALA A 4 4.17 10.93 -16.56
N ILE A 5 4.90 10.02 -15.90
CA ILE A 5 4.79 9.77 -14.46
C ILE A 5 6.05 10.28 -13.77
N PHE A 6 5.88 11.12 -12.74
CA PHE A 6 6.96 11.58 -11.87
C PHE A 6 6.80 10.99 -10.47
N THR A 7 7.87 10.35 -9.97
CA THR A 7 7.83 9.67 -8.68
C THR A 7 9.21 9.65 -7.99
N ASP A 8 9.23 9.76 -6.67
CA ASP A 8 10.44 9.63 -5.84
C ASP A 8 10.69 8.17 -5.38
N THR A 9 9.80 7.25 -5.78
CA THR A 9 9.91 5.81 -5.49
C THR A 9 9.39 5.00 -6.66
N PHE A 10 10.16 4.02 -7.11
CA PHE A 10 9.80 3.11 -8.19
C PHE A 10 10.56 1.78 -8.04
N THR A 11 10.17 0.75 -8.80
CA THR A 11 10.90 -0.54 -8.80
C THR A 11 12.41 -0.32 -9.10
N PRO A 12 13.33 -0.98 -8.37
CA PRO A 12 13.17 -2.17 -7.53
C PRO A 12 12.78 -1.92 -6.07
N GLN A 13 12.42 -0.71 -5.66
CA GLN A 13 11.96 -0.47 -4.29
C GLN A 13 10.69 -1.27 -3.98
N VAL A 14 10.63 -1.78 -2.74
CA VAL A 14 9.53 -2.60 -2.26
C VAL A 14 8.67 -1.81 -1.28
N ASN A 15 7.73 -1.03 -1.83
CA ASN A 15 6.69 -0.36 -1.08
C ASN A 15 5.39 -0.31 -1.89
N GLY A 16 4.29 0.08 -1.24
CA GLY A 16 2.96 0.09 -1.85
C GLY A 16 2.85 1.00 -3.08
N VAL A 17 3.54 2.14 -3.08
CA VAL A 17 3.53 3.10 -4.21
C VAL A 17 4.28 2.51 -5.40
N ALA A 18 5.50 2.02 -5.19
CA ALA A 18 6.33 1.43 -6.24
C ALA A 18 5.63 0.23 -6.91
N LYS A 19 5.03 -0.66 -6.11
CA LYS A 19 4.24 -1.81 -6.62
C LYS A 19 3.01 -1.38 -7.43
N THR A 20 2.30 -0.34 -6.98
CA THR A 20 1.13 0.19 -7.70
C THR A 20 1.53 0.78 -9.05
N LEU A 21 2.61 1.58 -9.07
CA LEU A 21 3.11 2.19 -10.31
C LEU A 21 3.67 1.14 -11.28
N GLU A 22 4.32 0.10 -10.77
CA GLU A 22 4.75 -1.02 -11.60
C GLU A 22 3.55 -1.73 -12.27
N ARG A 23 2.47 -1.99 -11.52
CA ARG A 23 1.25 -2.58 -12.08
C ARG A 23 0.59 -1.64 -13.09
N LEU A 24 0.53 -0.35 -12.80
CA LEU A 24 -0.01 0.66 -13.72
C LEU A 24 0.80 0.69 -15.03
N THR A 25 2.12 0.64 -14.99
CA THR A 25 2.94 0.61 -16.20
C THR A 25 2.78 -0.69 -16.99
N LYS A 26 2.61 -1.84 -16.33
CA LYS A 26 2.27 -3.11 -16.99
C LYS A 26 0.89 -3.05 -17.65
N TYR A 27 -0.10 -2.45 -16.99
CA TYR A 27 -1.41 -2.20 -17.57
C TYR A 27 -1.31 -1.30 -18.80
N PHE A 28 -0.56 -0.21 -18.75
CA PHE A 28 -0.33 0.66 -19.90
C PHE A 28 0.31 -0.08 -21.09
N GLN A 29 1.28 -0.97 -20.82
CA GLN A 29 1.89 -1.79 -21.87
C GLN A 29 0.86 -2.72 -22.53
N ARG A 30 0.02 -3.38 -21.74
CA ARG A 30 -1.02 -4.28 -22.25
C ARG A 30 -2.08 -3.54 -23.08
N GLU A 31 -2.51 -2.36 -22.63
CA GLU A 31 -3.51 -1.53 -23.30
C GLU A 31 -2.92 -0.61 -24.39
N ASN A 32 -1.64 -0.78 -24.75
CA ASN A 32 -0.94 0.03 -25.77
C ASN A 32 -0.98 1.54 -25.49
N ILE A 33 -0.96 1.93 -24.20
CA ILE A 33 -0.90 3.32 -23.77
C ILE A 33 0.57 3.74 -23.69
N ALA A 34 0.93 4.79 -24.41
CA ALA A 34 2.28 5.32 -24.36
C ALA A 34 2.55 5.97 -23.00
N TYR A 35 3.66 5.62 -22.36
CA TYR A 35 4.05 6.20 -21.08
C TYR A 35 5.55 6.44 -20.97
N SER A 36 5.95 7.34 -20.07
CA SER A 36 7.33 7.60 -19.70
C SER A 36 7.40 7.88 -18.19
N VAL A 37 8.23 7.12 -17.45
CA VAL A 37 8.40 7.28 -16.00
C VAL A 37 9.71 8.03 -15.73
N PHE A 38 9.67 9.02 -14.83
CA PHE A 38 10.83 9.75 -14.30
C PHE A 38 10.98 9.40 -12.83
N ALA A 39 12.03 8.68 -12.48
CA ALA A 39 12.22 8.10 -11.15
C ALA A 39 13.70 8.13 -10.71
N PRO A 40 13.99 7.98 -9.40
CA PRO A 40 15.36 7.87 -8.91
C PRO A 40 16.02 6.57 -9.36
N GLN A 41 17.32 6.62 -9.60
CA GLN A 41 18.19 5.47 -9.78
C GLN A 41 18.59 4.90 -8.42
N HIS A 42 18.49 3.59 -8.22
CA HIS A 42 18.78 2.93 -6.94
C HIS A 42 20.23 2.48 -6.84
N THR A 43 20.70 1.73 -7.84
CA THR A 43 22.08 1.24 -7.92
C THR A 43 22.65 1.54 -9.31
N ALA A 44 23.97 1.44 -9.47
CA ALA A 44 24.59 1.59 -10.77
C ALA A 44 24.19 0.48 -11.75
N GLU A 45 23.82 -0.68 -11.21
CA GLU A 45 23.41 -1.90 -11.93
C GLU A 45 21.89 -2.00 -12.17
N ASP A 46 21.13 -0.96 -11.83
CA ASP A 46 19.68 -0.95 -12.10
C ASP A 46 19.40 -1.31 -13.56
N ASN A 47 18.76 -2.44 -13.79
CA ASN A 47 18.42 -2.92 -15.12
C ASN A 47 17.67 -1.86 -15.93
N PHE A 48 17.97 -1.81 -17.22
CA PHE A 48 17.23 -0.97 -18.15
C PHE A 48 15.78 -1.45 -18.20
N VAL A 49 14.85 -0.59 -17.75
CA VAL A 49 13.42 -0.81 -17.91
C VAL A 49 12.97 0.16 -19.00
N ALA A 50 12.36 -0.38 -20.06
CA ALA A 50 11.86 0.44 -21.16
C ALA A 50 10.91 1.53 -20.63
N ASN A 51 11.00 2.73 -21.21
CA ASN A 51 10.19 3.89 -20.84
C ASN A 51 10.42 4.43 -19.41
N VAL A 52 11.48 4.03 -18.71
CA VAL A 52 11.85 4.55 -17.39
C VAL A 52 13.13 5.37 -17.47
N ASN A 53 13.01 6.66 -17.20
CA ASN A 53 14.12 7.61 -17.13
C ASN A 53 14.62 7.70 -15.69
N LYS A 54 15.71 7.00 -15.38
CA LYS A 54 16.32 6.98 -14.06
C LYS A 54 17.25 8.17 -13.85
N MET A 55 17.07 8.90 -12.73
CA MET A 55 17.88 10.05 -12.33
C MET A 55 18.82 9.67 -11.21
N ARG A 56 20.09 10.13 -11.29
CA ARG A 56 21.05 9.95 -10.19
C ARG A 56 20.43 10.41 -8.88
N SER A 57 20.61 9.64 -7.82
CA SER A 57 19.95 9.91 -6.54
C SER A 57 20.80 9.44 -5.35
N ILE A 58 20.51 10.03 -4.19
CA ILE A 58 21.06 9.64 -2.89
C ILE A 58 19.92 9.22 -1.96
N PRO A 59 20.10 8.24 -1.07
CA PRO A 59 19.04 7.84 -0.13
C PRO A 59 18.77 8.94 0.90
N LEU A 60 17.48 9.15 1.25
CA LEU A 60 17.03 10.05 2.32
C LEU A 60 16.85 9.27 3.63
N THR A 61 17.93 8.68 4.14
CA THR A 61 17.94 7.73 5.25
C THR A 61 17.39 8.28 6.57
N ILE A 62 17.41 9.59 6.79
CA ILE A 62 17.04 10.21 8.06
C ILE A 62 15.56 10.59 8.12
N LEU A 63 14.99 11.08 7.02
CA LEU A 63 13.61 11.61 7.00
C LEU A 63 12.60 10.63 6.43
N TYR A 64 12.96 9.89 5.40
CA TYR A 64 12.07 8.95 4.74
C TYR A 64 12.88 7.86 4.01
N PRO A 65 13.18 6.72 4.68
CA PRO A 65 14.08 5.69 4.15
C PRO A 65 13.66 5.10 2.80
N GLU A 66 12.37 5.19 2.47
CA GLU A 66 11.79 4.67 1.23
C GLU A 66 11.88 5.65 0.05
N CYS A 67 12.31 6.89 0.29
CA CYS A 67 12.49 7.90 -0.74
C CYS A 67 13.97 8.21 -1.00
N ARG A 68 14.23 8.66 -2.21
CA ARG A 68 15.57 9.07 -2.63
C ARG A 68 15.52 10.50 -3.18
N PHE A 69 16.52 11.29 -2.83
CA PHE A 69 16.68 12.62 -3.39
C PHE A 69 17.37 12.50 -4.76
N SER A 70 16.63 12.83 -5.81
CA SER A 70 17.11 12.78 -7.19
C SER A 70 17.76 14.10 -7.60
N PHE A 71 18.67 14.04 -8.54
CA PHE A 71 19.26 15.22 -9.16
C PHE A 71 18.65 15.44 -10.55
N PRO A 72 17.61 16.33 -10.68
CA PRO A 72 17.01 16.65 -11.96
C PRO A 72 18.06 17.22 -12.93
N THR A 73 18.04 16.72 -14.16
CA THR A 73 18.98 17.14 -15.20
C THR A 73 18.26 17.76 -16.39
N PRO A 74 18.93 18.56 -17.24
CA PRO A 74 18.35 19.06 -18.49
C PRO A 74 17.81 17.97 -19.43
N ARG A 75 18.24 16.71 -19.22
CA ARG A 75 17.74 15.54 -19.94
C ARG A 75 16.24 15.37 -19.79
N ILE A 76 15.67 15.66 -18.60
CA ILE A 76 14.21 15.56 -18.38
C ILE A 76 13.44 16.43 -19.39
N LYS A 77 13.87 17.66 -19.59
CA LYS A 77 13.23 18.56 -20.59
C LYS A 77 13.29 17.96 -21.99
N ARG A 78 14.46 17.43 -22.40
CA ARG A 78 14.65 16.84 -23.72
C ARG A 78 13.72 15.62 -23.92
N GLU A 79 13.66 14.72 -22.93
CA GLU A 79 12.79 13.55 -22.98
C GLU A 79 11.31 13.92 -23.01
N LEU A 80 10.87 14.91 -22.23
CA LEU A 80 9.49 15.41 -22.28
C LEU A 80 9.13 16.05 -23.63
N LEU A 81 10.02 16.84 -24.22
CA LEU A 81 9.80 17.44 -25.54
C LEU A 81 9.77 16.39 -26.66
N ALA A 82 10.57 15.31 -26.54
CA ALA A 82 10.54 14.20 -27.48
C ALA A 82 9.29 13.34 -27.32
N PHE A 83 8.91 13.01 -26.08
CA PHE A 83 7.75 12.17 -25.75
C PHE A 83 6.43 12.90 -25.97
N LYS A 84 6.36 14.22 -25.74
CA LYS A 84 5.17 15.08 -25.86
C LYS A 84 3.97 14.51 -25.08
N PRO A 85 4.04 14.39 -23.75
CA PRO A 85 2.95 13.82 -22.97
C PRO A 85 1.68 14.68 -23.07
N ASP A 86 0.53 14.00 -23.08
CA ASP A 86 -0.79 14.65 -23.03
C ASP A 86 -1.16 15.03 -21.59
N ILE A 87 -0.57 14.34 -20.61
CA ILE A 87 -0.79 14.55 -19.17
C ILE A 87 0.46 14.18 -18.37
N ILE A 88 0.68 14.85 -17.25
CA ILE A 88 1.68 14.50 -16.23
C ILE A 88 0.96 14.00 -14.98
N HIS A 89 1.31 12.79 -14.53
CA HIS A 89 0.87 12.26 -13.24
C HIS A 89 2.02 12.32 -12.24
N ILE A 90 1.84 13.04 -11.15
CA ILE A 90 2.82 13.14 -10.07
C ILE A 90 2.38 12.21 -8.93
N ALA A 91 3.14 11.12 -8.73
CA ALA A 91 2.78 10.09 -7.76
C ALA A 91 3.31 10.36 -6.34
N THR A 92 4.30 11.25 -6.19
CA THR A 92 4.88 11.61 -4.89
C THR A 92 5.19 13.12 -4.83
N PRO A 93 4.98 13.80 -3.68
CA PRO A 93 5.08 15.24 -3.58
C PRO A 93 6.50 15.75 -3.24
N PHE A 94 7.56 14.96 -3.50
CA PHE A 94 8.92 15.36 -3.15
C PHE A 94 9.68 15.92 -4.35
N ASN A 95 10.96 15.67 -4.41
CA ASN A 95 11.89 16.26 -5.36
C ASN A 95 11.53 15.99 -6.83
N MET A 96 11.22 14.73 -7.19
CA MET A 96 10.78 14.42 -8.55
C MET A 96 9.37 14.95 -8.82
N GLY A 97 8.51 14.96 -7.81
CA GLY A 97 7.19 15.58 -7.94
C GLY A 97 7.26 17.06 -8.20
N LEU A 98 8.13 17.81 -7.49
CA LEU A 98 8.37 19.23 -7.75
C LEU A 98 8.91 19.46 -9.15
N CYS A 99 9.82 18.59 -9.61
CA CYS A 99 10.34 18.64 -10.98
C CYS A 99 9.22 18.43 -12.02
N GLY A 100 8.32 17.46 -11.79
CA GLY A 100 7.14 17.23 -12.63
C GLY A 100 6.22 18.43 -12.69
N LEU A 101 5.92 19.05 -11.54
CA LEU A 101 5.10 20.26 -11.44
C LEU A 101 5.73 21.44 -12.16
N TYR A 102 7.04 21.64 -12.02
CA TYR A 102 7.78 22.68 -12.74
C TYR A 102 7.64 22.53 -14.26
N TYR A 103 7.85 21.31 -14.80
CA TYR A 103 7.74 21.07 -16.23
C TYR A 103 6.30 21.08 -16.73
N ALA A 104 5.32 20.64 -15.94
CA ALA A 104 3.90 20.77 -16.27
C ALA A 104 3.53 22.23 -16.54
N LYS A 105 3.90 23.13 -15.62
CA LYS A 105 3.68 24.58 -15.78
C LYS A 105 4.45 25.16 -16.95
N LYS A 106 5.74 24.84 -17.07
CA LYS A 106 6.61 25.41 -18.11
C LYS A 106 6.23 25.00 -19.53
N LEU A 107 5.74 23.77 -19.70
CA LEU A 107 5.36 23.21 -21.00
C LEU A 107 3.84 23.26 -21.24
N ASN A 108 3.10 23.84 -20.29
CA ASN A 108 1.64 23.95 -20.33
C ASN A 108 0.92 22.60 -20.51
N ILE A 109 1.42 21.55 -19.81
CA ILE A 109 0.86 20.21 -19.82
C ILE A 109 -0.05 20.05 -18.60
N PRO A 110 -1.29 19.50 -18.75
CA PRO A 110 -2.16 19.25 -17.64
C PRO A 110 -1.53 18.27 -16.63
N VAL A 111 -1.81 18.49 -15.33
CA VAL A 111 -1.16 17.74 -14.25
C VAL A 111 -2.17 17.23 -13.25
N VAL A 112 -1.99 15.96 -12.86
CA VAL A 112 -2.74 15.29 -11.79
C VAL A 112 -1.76 14.77 -10.74
N GLY A 113 -2.23 14.68 -9.50
CA GLY A 113 -1.40 14.20 -8.40
C GLY A 113 -2.02 13.03 -7.66
N SER A 114 -1.19 12.28 -6.93
CA SER A 114 -1.64 11.23 -6.03
C SER A 114 -1.14 11.45 -4.62
N TYR A 115 -1.98 11.10 -3.66
CA TYR A 115 -1.66 11.11 -2.23
C TYR A 115 -1.65 9.67 -1.71
N HIS A 116 -0.48 9.14 -1.37
CA HIS A 116 -0.30 7.73 -1.04
C HIS A 116 0.15 7.46 0.39
N THR A 117 0.54 8.50 1.16
CA THR A 117 1.20 8.35 2.46
C THR A 117 0.52 9.20 3.50
N ASP A 118 0.19 8.62 4.67
CA ASP A 118 -0.23 9.39 5.85
C ASP A 118 0.98 10.02 6.51
N PHE A 119 1.32 11.24 6.08
CA PHE A 119 2.47 11.98 6.59
C PHE A 119 2.30 12.40 8.04
N ASP A 120 1.08 12.65 8.54
CA ASP A 120 0.83 12.99 9.94
C ASP A 120 1.22 11.83 10.87
N ALA A 121 0.83 10.61 10.49
CA ALA A 121 1.22 9.43 11.24
C ALA A 121 2.74 9.27 11.29
N TYR A 122 3.43 9.47 10.16
CA TYR A 122 4.89 9.43 10.11
C TYR A 122 5.54 10.48 11.03
N LEU A 123 5.11 11.74 10.98
CA LEU A 123 5.64 12.79 11.84
C LEU A 123 5.51 12.45 13.33
N ARG A 124 4.37 11.89 13.74
CA ARG A 124 4.14 11.45 15.12
C ARG A 124 5.10 10.33 15.55
N TYR A 125 5.25 9.31 14.71
CA TYR A 125 6.13 8.17 15.03
C TYR A 125 7.60 8.55 15.11
N TYR A 126 8.06 9.49 14.27
CA TYR A 126 9.44 9.99 14.30
C TYR A 126 9.66 11.18 15.26
N LYS A 127 8.63 11.57 16.05
CA LYS A 127 8.69 12.67 17.04
C LYS A 127 9.11 14.02 16.44
N ILE A 128 8.70 14.29 15.21
CA ILE A 128 8.94 15.56 14.49
C ILE A 128 7.64 16.32 14.20
N GLU A 129 6.66 16.22 15.12
CA GLU A 129 5.33 16.83 14.99
C GLU A 129 5.36 18.36 14.86
N PHE A 130 6.41 19.01 15.39
CA PHE A 130 6.60 20.45 15.25
C PHE A 130 6.69 20.91 13.77
N LEU A 131 7.02 20.00 12.83
CA LEU A 131 7.03 20.25 11.40
C LEU A 131 5.67 20.04 10.72
N SER A 132 4.64 19.58 11.45
CA SER A 132 3.34 19.20 10.88
C SER A 132 2.70 20.37 10.11
N ASN A 133 2.60 21.55 10.69
CA ASN A 133 2.02 22.71 10.02
C ASN A 133 2.77 23.10 8.74
N MET A 134 4.08 23.06 8.78
CA MET A 134 4.91 23.36 7.59
C MET A 134 4.68 22.33 6.49
N LEU A 135 4.65 21.05 6.85
CA LEU A 135 4.39 19.97 5.91
C LEU A 135 2.99 20.07 5.28
N TRP A 136 1.96 20.34 6.11
CA TRP A 136 0.59 20.48 5.60
C TRP A 136 0.41 21.71 4.71
N ASN A 137 1.04 22.82 5.02
CA ASN A 137 1.05 24.01 4.15
C ASN A 137 1.72 23.68 2.80
N TYR A 138 2.86 22.97 2.84
CA TYR A 138 3.54 22.51 1.65
C TYR A 138 2.68 21.56 0.81
N LEU A 139 2.10 20.52 1.42
CA LEU A 139 1.25 19.54 0.73
C LEU A 139 0.00 20.19 0.14
N SER A 140 -0.65 21.10 0.88
CA SER A 140 -1.81 21.85 0.41
C SER A 140 -1.44 22.73 -0.79
N TRP A 141 -0.34 23.48 -0.70
CA TRP A 141 0.18 24.26 -1.80
C TRP A 141 0.51 23.37 -3.01
N PHE A 142 1.20 22.25 -2.81
CA PHE A 142 1.60 21.34 -3.89
C PHE A 142 0.38 20.78 -4.62
N HIS A 143 -0.57 20.22 -3.89
CA HIS A 143 -1.77 19.60 -4.43
C HIS A 143 -2.80 20.60 -5.00
N SER A 144 -2.74 21.88 -4.58
CA SER A 144 -3.60 22.92 -5.16
C SER A 144 -3.32 23.24 -6.64
N HIS A 145 -2.18 22.77 -7.15
CA HIS A 145 -1.80 22.94 -8.56
C HIS A 145 -2.28 21.81 -9.47
N MET A 146 -2.88 20.76 -8.90
CA MET A 146 -3.35 19.58 -9.63
C MET A 146 -4.80 19.77 -10.07
N GLN A 147 -5.14 19.40 -11.31
CA GLN A 147 -6.52 19.39 -11.80
C GLN A 147 -7.35 18.29 -11.10
N LYS A 148 -6.72 17.15 -10.79
CA LYS A 148 -7.31 16.09 -9.96
C LYS A 148 -6.26 15.54 -8.99
N ASN A 149 -6.70 15.26 -7.76
CA ASN A 149 -5.90 14.64 -6.70
C ASN A 149 -6.46 13.27 -6.37
N PHE A 150 -5.70 12.23 -6.62
CA PHE A 150 -6.11 10.85 -6.40
C PHE A 150 -5.75 10.39 -4.98
N VAL A 151 -6.70 9.79 -4.30
CA VAL A 151 -6.57 9.29 -2.92
C VAL A 151 -6.98 7.83 -2.85
N PRO A 152 -6.33 7.01 -1.99
CA PRO A 152 -6.49 5.57 -2.02
C PRO A 152 -7.78 5.06 -1.38
N SER A 153 -8.45 5.86 -0.55
CA SER A 153 -9.63 5.42 0.20
C SER A 153 -10.59 6.56 0.52
N PRO A 154 -11.88 6.26 0.78
CA PRO A 154 -12.86 7.26 1.26
C PRO A 154 -12.44 7.94 2.56
N GLU A 155 -11.76 7.22 3.46
CA GLU A 155 -11.25 7.79 4.71
C GLU A 155 -10.20 8.87 4.45
N THR A 156 -9.22 8.57 3.59
CA THR A 156 -8.19 9.54 3.20
C THR A 156 -8.81 10.75 2.51
N LEU A 157 -9.81 10.53 1.64
CA LEU A 157 -10.55 11.61 0.98
C LEU A 157 -11.20 12.53 2.02
N HIS A 158 -11.89 11.97 3.00
CA HIS A 158 -12.56 12.74 4.04
C HIS A 158 -11.57 13.55 4.91
N GLN A 159 -10.45 12.93 5.29
CA GLN A 159 -9.38 13.60 6.07
C GLN A 159 -8.78 14.78 5.29
N LEU A 160 -8.43 14.59 4.01
CA LEU A 160 -7.85 15.65 3.19
C LEU A 160 -8.86 16.77 2.88
N LYS A 161 -10.13 16.42 2.68
CA LYS A 161 -11.22 17.41 2.51
C LYS A 161 -11.36 18.30 3.73
N LYS A 162 -11.28 17.74 4.95
CA LYS A 162 -11.26 18.53 6.22
C LYS A 162 -10.05 19.47 6.31
N LYS A 163 -8.93 19.11 5.68
CA LYS A 163 -7.71 19.94 5.62
C LYS A 163 -7.72 20.96 4.45
N GLY A 164 -8.83 21.08 3.72
CA GLY A 164 -9.01 22.07 2.66
C GLY A 164 -8.51 21.64 1.28
N PHE A 165 -8.11 20.39 1.09
CA PHE A 165 -7.74 19.88 -0.23
C PHE A 165 -8.96 19.83 -1.16
N GLN A 166 -8.74 20.12 -2.42
CA GLN A 166 -9.78 20.18 -3.46
C GLN A 166 -9.52 19.16 -4.56
N ALA A 167 -10.50 19.00 -5.45
CA ALA A 167 -10.42 18.11 -6.62
C ALA A 167 -9.98 16.69 -6.24
N LEU A 168 -10.55 16.13 -5.13
CA LEU A 168 -10.22 14.82 -4.60
C LEU A 168 -11.05 13.73 -5.29
N TYR A 169 -10.40 12.69 -5.78
CA TYR A 169 -11.02 11.52 -6.44
C TYR A 169 -10.43 10.24 -5.87
N ILE A 170 -11.25 9.21 -5.74
CA ILE A 170 -10.76 7.91 -5.25
C ILE A 170 -10.02 7.20 -6.40
N TRP A 171 -8.80 6.79 -6.12
CA TRP A 171 -8.04 5.84 -6.90
C TRP A 171 -7.70 4.67 -5.99
N GLY A 172 -8.60 3.70 -5.93
CA GLY A 172 -8.51 2.53 -5.09
C GLY A 172 -7.30 1.65 -5.37
N ARG A 173 -7.30 0.49 -4.76
CA ARG A 173 -6.28 -0.54 -4.96
C ARG A 173 -6.96 -1.85 -5.25
N GLY A 174 -6.41 -2.57 -6.21
CA GLY A 174 -6.86 -3.90 -6.55
C GLY A 174 -5.96 -4.98 -5.98
N VAL A 175 -6.36 -6.21 -6.20
CA VAL A 175 -5.59 -7.40 -5.88
C VAL A 175 -5.43 -8.28 -7.12
N ASP A 176 -4.31 -8.98 -7.19
CA ASP A 176 -4.06 -9.99 -8.23
C ASP A 176 -4.59 -11.34 -7.76
N CYS A 177 -5.85 -11.65 -8.12
CA CYS A 177 -6.50 -12.90 -7.77
C CYS A 177 -5.92 -14.14 -8.50
N THR A 178 -5.03 -13.96 -9.48
CA THR A 178 -4.30 -15.07 -10.08
C THR A 178 -3.12 -15.51 -9.23
N LEU A 179 -2.57 -14.61 -8.45
CA LEU A 179 -1.50 -14.86 -7.49
C LEU A 179 -2.06 -15.14 -6.08
N PHE A 180 -3.00 -14.31 -5.61
CA PHE A 180 -3.60 -14.42 -4.30
C PHE A 180 -4.95 -15.14 -4.42
N HIS A 181 -4.97 -16.43 -4.09
CA HIS A 181 -6.16 -17.29 -4.17
C HIS A 181 -6.12 -18.39 -3.10
N PRO A 182 -7.26 -19.01 -2.73
CA PRO A 182 -7.32 -19.94 -1.60
C PRO A 182 -6.80 -21.35 -1.90
N THR A 183 -6.45 -21.68 -3.15
CA THR A 183 -6.20 -23.07 -3.58
C THR A 183 -4.76 -23.56 -3.37
N TYR A 184 -3.95 -22.87 -2.56
CA TYR A 184 -2.61 -23.33 -2.19
C TYR A 184 -2.67 -24.54 -1.25
N ASN A 185 -1.64 -25.41 -1.32
CA ASN A 185 -1.59 -26.63 -0.52
C ASN A 185 -1.15 -26.35 0.93
N LYS A 186 -2.15 -26.30 1.83
CA LYS A 186 -1.93 -26.03 3.27
C LYS A 186 -1.09 -27.09 3.95
N ASP A 187 -1.17 -28.37 3.56
CA ASP A 187 -0.41 -29.45 4.19
C ASP A 187 1.08 -29.36 3.86
N LEU A 188 1.42 -29.04 2.61
CA LEU A 188 2.81 -28.80 2.23
C LEU A 188 3.39 -27.58 2.94
N PHE A 189 2.59 -26.52 3.08
CA PHE A 189 2.99 -25.34 3.81
C PHE A 189 3.25 -25.63 5.31
N ARG A 190 2.34 -26.36 5.96
CA ARG A 190 2.51 -26.79 7.36
C ARG A 190 3.78 -27.62 7.55
N LYS A 191 4.08 -28.53 6.63
CA LYS A 191 5.32 -29.32 6.63
C LYS A 191 6.56 -28.44 6.47
N LYS A 192 6.53 -27.47 5.55
CA LYS A 192 7.65 -26.52 5.30
C LYS A 192 8.07 -25.78 6.57
N TYR A 193 7.11 -25.39 7.41
CA TYR A 193 7.36 -24.60 8.62
C TYR A 193 7.21 -25.41 9.93
N ASN A 194 7.07 -26.75 9.86
CA ASN A 194 6.89 -27.64 11.01
C ASN A 194 5.71 -27.24 11.92
N ILE A 195 4.59 -26.80 11.35
CA ILE A 195 3.40 -26.34 12.08
C ILE A 195 2.49 -27.51 12.39
N THR A 196 2.36 -27.86 13.68
CA THR A 196 1.48 -28.92 14.20
C THR A 196 0.21 -28.38 14.83
N ALA A 197 0.18 -27.12 15.24
CA ALA A 197 -0.98 -26.47 15.84
C ALA A 197 -2.19 -26.49 14.90
N LYS A 198 -3.40 -26.53 15.47
CA LYS A 198 -4.66 -26.61 14.71
C LYS A 198 -4.88 -25.36 13.85
N TYR A 199 -4.62 -24.19 14.43
CA TYR A 199 -4.88 -22.89 13.79
C TYR A 199 -3.59 -22.14 13.50
N ILE A 200 -3.56 -21.44 12.36
CA ILE A 200 -2.49 -20.51 11.97
C ILE A 200 -3.06 -19.08 11.95
N LEU A 201 -2.50 -18.24 12.79
CA LEU A 201 -2.74 -16.80 12.76
C LEU A 201 -1.57 -16.11 12.09
N SER A 202 -1.81 -15.30 11.08
CA SER A 202 -0.73 -14.55 10.41
C SER A 202 -0.76 -13.06 10.72
N TYR A 203 0.42 -12.47 10.75
CA TYR A 203 0.66 -11.05 10.58
C TYR A 203 1.53 -10.85 9.33
N VAL A 204 1.15 -9.94 8.47
CA VAL A 204 1.93 -9.59 7.28
C VAL A 204 2.12 -8.08 7.22
N GLY A 205 3.38 -7.64 7.22
CA GLY A 205 3.69 -6.23 7.13
C GLY A 205 5.07 -5.86 7.66
N ARG A 206 5.45 -4.59 7.49
CA ARG A 206 6.69 -4.07 8.05
C ARG A 206 6.62 -4.07 9.59
N LEU A 207 7.67 -4.55 10.25
CA LEU A 207 7.75 -4.53 11.71
C LEU A 207 8.32 -3.19 12.18
N ALA A 208 7.45 -2.17 12.21
CA ALA A 208 7.80 -0.78 12.49
C ALA A 208 6.76 -0.12 13.41
N PRO A 209 7.11 0.99 14.10
CA PRO A 209 6.26 1.61 15.12
C PRO A 209 4.85 1.96 14.64
N GLU A 210 4.72 2.40 13.40
CA GLU A 210 3.43 2.78 12.80
C GLU A 210 2.47 1.60 12.58
N LYS A 211 2.94 0.35 12.77
CA LYS A 211 2.15 -0.88 12.59
C LYS A 211 1.59 -1.45 13.89
N ASP A 212 1.75 -0.74 15.00
CA ASP A 212 1.26 -1.14 16.33
C ASP A 212 1.75 -2.54 16.75
N ILE A 213 3.08 -2.72 16.68
CA ILE A 213 3.74 -3.99 17.02
C ILE A 213 3.58 -4.33 18.51
N ASP A 214 3.36 -3.36 19.37
CA ASP A 214 3.12 -3.58 20.79
C ASP A 214 1.80 -4.34 21.04
N THR A 215 0.75 -3.98 20.33
CA THR A 215 -0.51 -4.75 20.35
C THR A 215 -0.29 -6.15 19.80
N LEU A 216 0.40 -6.31 18.66
CA LEU A 216 0.73 -7.62 18.10
C LEU A 216 1.50 -8.50 19.11
N GLN A 217 2.52 -7.95 19.76
CA GLN A 217 3.30 -8.66 20.78
C GLN A 217 2.42 -9.14 21.93
N THR A 218 1.54 -8.29 22.42
CA THR A 218 0.58 -8.64 23.48
C THR A 218 -0.34 -9.77 23.06
N LEU A 219 -0.86 -9.74 21.83
CA LEU A 219 -1.72 -10.79 21.28
C LEU A 219 -0.99 -12.14 21.21
N ILE A 220 0.24 -12.16 20.70
CA ILE A 220 1.07 -13.37 20.61
C ILE A 220 1.32 -13.95 22.02
N GLN A 221 1.74 -13.11 22.96
CA GLN A 221 2.03 -13.54 24.33
C GLN A 221 0.79 -14.10 25.03
N THR A 222 -0.35 -13.41 24.91
CA THR A 222 -1.60 -13.82 25.56
C THR A 222 -2.14 -15.12 24.96
N THR A 223 -2.27 -15.20 23.66
CA THR A 223 -2.79 -16.40 22.99
C THR A 223 -1.90 -17.61 23.22
N ASN A 224 -0.57 -17.45 23.20
CA ASN A 224 0.36 -18.55 23.46
C ASN A 224 0.34 -19.06 24.91
N LYS A 225 -0.07 -18.19 25.86
CA LYS A 225 -0.25 -18.57 27.27
C LYS A 225 -1.57 -19.30 27.51
N GLU A 226 -2.62 -18.92 26.77
CA GLU A 226 -3.99 -19.40 26.99
C GLU A 226 -4.38 -20.58 26.10
N ARG A 227 -3.67 -20.78 24.96
CA ARG A 227 -3.99 -21.81 23.96
C ARG A 227 -2.72 -22.42 23.37
N ASP A 228 -2.69 -23.72 23.26
CA ASP A 228 -1.60 -24.54 22.66
C ASP A 228 -1.88 -24.92 21.19
N ASP A 229 -3.10 -24.68 20.71
CA ASP A 229 -3.57 -25.04 19.38
C ASP A 229 -3.42 -23.89 18.34
N ILE A 230 -2.76 -22.78 18.70
CA ILE A 230 -2.50 -21.63 17.83
C ILE A 230 -1.02 -21.56 17.47
N HIS A 231 -0.71 -21.34 16.19
CA HIS A 231 0.61 -21.00 15.68
C HIS A 231 0.59 -19.63 15.02
N TRP A 232 1.50 -18.75 15.43
CA TRP A 232 1.67 -17.43 14.80
C TRP A 232 2.70 -17.47 13.69
N LEU A 233 2.36 -16.87 12.56
CA LEU A 233 3.21 -16.72 11.38
C LEU A 233 3.44 -15.25 11.11
N ILE A 234 4.66 -14.78 11.33
CA ILE A 234 5.02 -13.36 11.18
C ILE A 234 5.82 -13.18 9.91
N ALA A 235 5.17 -12.64 8.88
CA ALA A 235 5.80 -12.37 7.57
C ALA A 235 6.09 -10.88 7.42
N GLY A 236 7.35 -10.54 7.50
CA GLY A 236 7.86 -9.18 7.40
C GLY A 236 9.17 -8.97 8.12
N ASP A 237 9.73 -7.78 7.94
CA ASP A 237 10.95 -7.33 8.58
C ASP A 237 10.85 -5.84 8.92
N GLY A 238 11.75 -5.32 9.73
CA GLY A 238 11.76 -3.91 10.09
C GLY A 238 12.52 -3.62 11.39
N PRO A 239 12.57 -2.33 11.78
CA PRO A 239 13.36 -1.91 12.95
C PRO A 239 12.94 -2.56 14.27
N LEU A 240 11.70 -3.02 14.39
CA LEU A 240 11.18 -3.70 15.61
C LEU A 240 11.25 -5.23 15.52
N ALA A 241 11.74 -5.81 14.43
CA ALA A 241 11.79 -7.27 14.23
C ALA A 241 12.59 -7.98 15.35
N LYS A 242 13.78 -7.48 15.66
CA LYS A 242 14.63 -8.05 16.72
C LYS A 242 13.94 -8.03 18.08
N GLY A 243 13.38 -6.86 18.46
CA GLY A 243 12.69 -6.72 19.75
C GLY A 243 11.47 -7.63 19.86
N LEU A 244 10.66 -7.71 18.82
CA LEU A 244 9.51 -8.62 18.80
C LEU A 244 9.96 -10.08 18.95
N HIS A 245 10.99 -10.51 18.20
CA HIS A 245 11.51 -11.89 18.29
C HIS A 245 12.07 -12.23 19.67
N GLU A 246 12.69 -11.28 20.37
CA GLU A 246 13.23 -11.50 21.74
C GLU A 246 12.12 -11.56 22.80
N ASN A 247 11.01 -10.84 22.60
CA ASN A 247 9.95 -10.66 23.58
C ASN A 247 8.76 -11.62 23.44
N VAL A 248 8.67 -12.42 22.37
CA VAL A 248 7.60 -13.42 22.21
C VAL A 248 8.11 -14.82 22.47
N PRO A 249 7.22 -15.78 22.83
CA PRO A 249 7.59 -17.17 22.97
C PRO A 249 8.21 -17.74 21.69
N LYS A 250 9.18 -18.64 21.84
CA LYS A 250 9.84 -19.30 20.70
C LYS A 250 9.10 -20.53 20.20
N THR A 251 8.12 -21.00 20.97
CA THR A 251 7.23 -22.09 20.61
C THR A 251 5.97 -21.54 19.95
N ASN A 252 5.48 -22.21 18.90
CA ASN A 252 4.29 -21.81 18.16
C ASN A 252 4.35 -20.40 17.52
N VAL A 253 5.55 -19.90 17.23
CA VAL A 253 5.76 -18.64 16.49
C VAL A 253 6.85 -18.86 15.45
N THR A 254 6.55 -18.54 14.19
CA THR A 254 7.52 -18.56 13.09
C THR A 254 7.68 -17.18 12.49
N PHE A 255 8.91 -16.70 12.41
CA PHE A 255 9.28 -15.50 11.68
C PHE A 255 9.85 -15.90 10.32
N THR A 256 9.20 -15.50 9.26
CA THR A 256 9.63 -15.84 7.89
C THR A 256 10.58 -14.83 7.28
N GLY A 257 10.71 -13.65 7.89
CA GLY A 257 11.30 -12.49 7.26
C GLY A 257 10.41 -11.94 6.14
N TYR A 258 11.01 -11.14 5.27
CA TYR A 258 10.31 -10.55 4.14
C TYR A 258 9.98 -11.60 3.07
N LEU A 259 8.71 -11.69 2.69
CA LEU A 259 8.21 -12.59 1.63
C LEU A 259 7.51 -11.79 0.52
N GLN A 260 7.47 -12.35 -0.67
CA GLN A 260 6.77 -11.78 -1.83
C GLN A 260 6.28 -12.88 -2.79
N GLY A 261 5.43 -12.50 -3.72
CA GLY A 261 4.92 -13.40 -4.75
C GLY A 261 4.24 -14.63 -4.16
N LYS A 262 4.56 -15.80 -4.69
CA LYS A 262 3.94 -17.08 -4.29
C LYS A 262 4.15 -17.42 -2.82
N ASP A 263 5.36 -17.22 -2.28
CA ASP A 263 5.63 -17.53 -0.87
C ASP A 263 4.75 -16.69 0.08
N LEU A 264 4.49 -15.42 -0.26
CA LEU A 264 3.57 -14.57 0.48
C LEU A 264 2.11 -15.02 0.34
N ALA A 265 1.69 -15.40 -0.86
CA ALA A 265 0.34 -15.91 -1.12
C ALA A 265 0.08 -17.22 -0.34
N GLU A 266 1.09 -18.10 -0.25
CA GLU A 266 1.03 -19.34 0.55
C GLU A 266 0.83 -19.04 2.05
N VAL A 267 1.44 -17.96 2.59
CA VAL A 267 1.22 -17.53 3.98
C VAL A 267 -0.25 -17.20 4.21
N TYR A 268 -0.82 -16.33 3.37
CA TYR A 268 -2.23 -15.96 3.51
C TYR A 268 -3.14 -17.18 3.36
N ALA A 269 -3.02 -17.92 2.26
CA ALA A 269 -3.91 -19.05 1.96
C ALA A 269 -3.83 -20.19 2.99
N SER A 270 -2.71 -20.31 3.70
CA SER A 270 -2.53 -21.33 4.74
C SER A 270 -2.98 -20.88 6.13
N SER A 271 -3.23 -19.60 6.32
CA SER A 271 -3.69 -19.03 7.58
C SER A 271 -5.20 -19.24 7.77
N ASP A 272 -5.63 -19.37 9.02
CA ASP A 272 -7.04 -19.39 9.39
C ASP A 272 -7.58 -17.97 9.59
N LEU A 273 -6.74 -17.07 10.10
CA LEU A 273 -7.02 -15.64 10.30
C LEU A 273 -5.76 -14.82 10.04
N MET A 274 -5.92 -13.62 9.52
CA MET A 274 -4.89 -12.60 9.55
C MET A 274 -5.21 -11.57 10.62
N VAL A 275 -4.24 -11.22 11.45
CA VAL A 275 -4.38 -10.18 12.49
C VAL A 275 -3.56 -8.96 12.09
N PHE A 276 -4.21 -7.81 12.00
CA PHE A 276 -3.61 -6.59 11.47
C PHE A 276 -3.94 -5.36 12.33
N PRO A 277 -3.17 -5.10 13.41
CA PRO A 277 -3.46 -4.03 14.36
C PRO A 277 -3.06 -2.63 13.89
N SER A 278 -2.51 -2.50 12.68
CA SER A 278 -2.04 -1.21 12.12
C SER A 278 -3.15 -0.16 12.06
N THR A 279 -2.88 1.03 12.60
CA THR A 279 -3.85 2.13 12.67
C THR A 279 -3.65 3.22 11.60
N THR A 280 -2.59 3.12 10.80
CA THR A 280 -2.10 4.22 9.94
C THR A 280 -2.12 3.92 8.45
N GLU A 281 -2.82 2.88 8.04
CA GLU A 281 -2.92 2.53 6.63
C GLU A 281 -3.74 3.54 5.83
N THR A 282 -3.22 4.00 4.71
CA THR A 282 -4.01 4.78 3.75
C THR A 282 -4.97 3.90 2.95
N PHE A 283 -4.61 2.63 2.73
CA PHE A 283 -5.46 1.61 2.12
C PHE A 283 -5.35 0.28 2.88
N GLY A 284 -4.22 -0.45 2.80
CA GLY A 284 -4.01 -1.75 3.41
C GLY A 284 -4.01 -2.89 2.39
N ASN A 285 -3.10 -2.84 1.41
CA ASN A 285 -2.99 -3.88 0.36
C ASN A 285 -2.90 -5.30 0.93
N VAL A 286 -2.16 -5.49 2.04
CA VAL A 286 -2.00 -6.80 2.69
C VAL A 286 -3.32 -7.37 3.22
N VAL A 287 -4.25 -6.50 3.61
CA VAL A 287 -5.61 -6.90 4.00
C VAL A 287 -6.34 -7.46 2.80
N LEU A 288 -6.35 -6.75 1.67
CA LEU A 288 -7.02 -7.19 0.47
C LEU A 288 -6.40 -8.46 -0.13
N GLU A 289 -5.07 -8.62 -0.05
CA GLU A 289 -4.35 -9.85 -0.43
C GLU A 289 -4.77 -11.05 0.44
N SER A 290 -4.94 -10.84 1.76
CA SER A 290 -5.47 -11.85 2.68
C SER A 290 -6.89 -12.27 2.31
N LEU A 291 -7.78 -11.29 2.07
CA LEU A 291 -9.17 -11.56 1.66
C LEU A 291 -9.23 -12.34 0.35
N ALA A 292 -8.36 -12.02 -0.62
CA ALA A 292 -8.27 -12.74 -1.89
C ALA A 292 -7.88 -14.22 -1.72
N CYS A 293 -7.06 -14.51 -0.72
CA CYS A 293 -6.69 -15.88 -0.34
C CYS A 293 -7.76 -16.61 0.49
N GLY A 294 -8.94 -16.00 0.71
CA GLY A 294 -10.00 -16.58 1.53
C GLY A 294 -9.70 -16.54 3.03
N THR A 295 -8.80 -15.65 3.48
CA THR A 295 -8.39 -15.56 4.88
C THR A 295 -9.00 -14.33 5.53
N PRO A 296 -9.95 -14.49 6.47
CA PRO A 296 -10.59 -13.40 7.19
C PRO A 296 -9.58 -12.55 7.97
N VAL A 297 -9.87 -11.25 8.08
CA VAL A 297 -8.95 -10.32 8.74
C VAL A 297 -9.56 -9.74 10.01
N ILE A 298 -8.81 -9.83 11.11
CA ILE A 298 -9.08 -9.09 12.34
C ILE A 298 -8.21 -7.84 12.31
N GLY A 299 -8.81 -6.70 11.98
CA GLY A 299 -8.11 -5.45 11.73
C GLY A 299 -8.51 -4.31 12.65
N ALA A 300 -7.64 -3.32 12.81
CA ALA A 300 -7.98 -2.11 13.54
C ALA A 300 -9.08 -1.30 12.82
N ASN A 301 -10.09 -0.83 13.54
CA ASN A 301 -11.12 0.07 13.03
C ASN A 301 -10.55 1.47 12.81
N SER A 302 -9.56 1.59 11.92
CA SER A 302 -8.84 2.83 11.66
C SER A 302 -8.28 2.86 10.23
N GLY A 303 -8.00 4.07 9.76
CA GLY A 303 -7.38 4.29 8.45
C GLY A 303 -8.16 3.70 7.29
N GLY A 304 -7.44 3.29 6.25
CA GLY A 304 -8.04 2.67 5.06
C GLY A 304 -8.51 1.23 5.28
N VAL A 305 -8.01 0.54 6.30
CA VAL A 305 -8.35 -0.88 6.61
C VAL A 305 -9.85 -1.04 6.85
N LYS A 306 -10.49 -0.12 7.58
CA LYS A 306 -11.93 -0.15 7.86
C LYS A 306 -12.82 -0.04 6.62
N ASN A 307 -12.30 0.38 5.47
CA ASN A 307 -13.04 0.46 4.21
C ASN A 307 -12.92 -0.84 3.39
N ILE A 308 -12.01 -1.75 3.77
CA ILE A 308 -11.80 -3.03 3.10
C ILE A 308 -12.52 -4.14 3.85
N ILE A 309 -12.45 -4.12 5.18
CA ILE A 309 -13.11 -5.12 6.02
C ILE A 309 -14.58 -4.74 6.18
N THR A 310 -15.46 -5.63 5.76
CA THR A 310 -16.89 -5.59 6.11
C THR A 310 -17.06 -6.34 7.43
N ASP A 311 -17.32 -5.58 8.51
CA ASP A 311 -17.41 -6.12 9.87
C ASP A 311 -18.48 -7.23 9.97
N GLY A 312 -18.11 -8.35 10.60
CA GLY A 312 -18.95 -9.55 10.70
C GLY A 312 -19.09 -10.36 9.40
N LYS A 313 -18.56 -9.91 8.26
CA LYS A 313 -18.69 -10.60 6.97
C LYS A 313 -17.35 -11.01 6.36
N THR A 314 -16.37 -10.10 6.27
CA THR A 314 -15.04 -10.41 5.73
C THR A 314 -13.96 -10.39 6.80
N GLY A 315 -14.33 -10.16 8.05
CA GLY A 315 -13.45 -10.06 9.19
C GLY A 315 -14.12 -9.29 10.31
N PHE A 316 -13.34 -8.91 11.31
CA PHE A 316 -13.80 -8.05 12.40
C PHE A 316 -12.96 -6.77 12.48
N LEU A 317 -13.65 -5.65 12.80
CA LEU A 317 -13.05 -4.36 13.08
C LEU A 317 -12.92 -4.15 14.59
N CYS A 318 -11.69 -4.11 15.08
CA CYS A 318 -11.37 -3.99 16.49
C CYS A 318 -11.00 -2.57 16.88
N GLU A 319 -11.25 -2.22 18.14
CA GLU A 319 -10.81 -0.94 18.69
C GLU A 319 -9.29 -0.81 18.60
N PRO A 320 -8.78 0.30 18.01
CA PRO A 320 -7.35 0.54 17.86
C PRO A 320 -6.61 0.50 19.20
N LYS A 321 -5.45 -0.18 19.23
CA LYS A 321 -4.59 -0.33 20.43
C LYS A 321 -5.26 -1.03 21.62
N ASN A 322 -6.36 -1.73 21.41
CA ASN A 322 -7.04 -2.50 22.43
C ASN A 322 -6.87 -4.01 22.16
N ALA A 323 -5.86 -4.62 22.77
CA ALA A 323 -5.57 -6.03 22.61
C ALA A 323 -6.77 -6.93 22.99
N ASN A 324 -7.57 -6.56 24.01
CA ASN A 324 -8.75 -7.33 24.42
C ASN A 324 -9.82 -7.39 23.34
N SER A 325 -10.03 -6.29 22.59
CA SER A 325 -10.94 -6.27 21.44
C SER A 325 -10.51 -7.27 20.36
N PHE A 326 -9.21 -7.34 20.05
CA PHE A 326 -8.66 -8.31 19.11
C PHE A 326 -8.76 -9.75 19.63
N LEU A 327 -8.42 -10.01 20.90
CA LEU A 327 -8.51 -11.34 21.52
C LEU A 327 -9.93 -11.89 21.47
N SER A 328 -10.93 -11.06 21.81
CA SER A 328 -12.34 -11.44 21.72
C SER A 328 -12.72 -11.90 20.31
N SER A 329 -12.36 -11.12 19.29
CA SER A 329 -12.65 -11.46 17.88
C SER A 329 -11.88 -12.70 17.39
N ILE A 330 -10.61 -12.86 17.81
CA ILE A 330 -9.82 -14.05 17.52
C ILE A 330 -10.53 -15.30 18.09
N TYR A 331 -10.88 -15.27 19.36
CA TYR A 331 -11.50 -16.43 20.03
C TYR A 331 -12.90 -16.74 19.51
N GLU A 332 -13.69 -15.72 19.16
CA GLU A 332 -14.98 -15.87 18.52
C GLU A 332 -14.87 -16.70 17.22
N LEU A 333 -13.97 -16.30 16.33
CA LEU A 333 -13.79 -17.01 15.05
C LEU A 333 -13.13 -18.38 15.21
N LEU A 334 -12.17 -18.53 16.13
CA LEU A 334 -11.55 -19.84 16.34
C LEU A 334 -12.50 -20.88 16.98
N ASN A 335 -13.43 -20.41 17.80
CA ASN A 335 -14.41 -21.28 18.46
C ASN A 335 -15.66 -21.53 17.60
N ASN A 336 -15.88 -20.77 16.51
CA ASN A 336 -17.00 -20.93 15.59
C ASN A 336 -16.52 -21.29 14.19
N GLU A 337 -16.37 -22.60 13.92
CA GLU A 337 -15.88 -23.09 12.63
C GLU A 337 -16.79 -22.75 11.45
N GLU A 338 -18.10 -22.79 11.66
CA GLU A 338 -19.08 -22.51 10.61
C GLU A 338 -19.01 -21.04 10.19
N MET A 339 -19.00 -20.13 11.16
CA MET A 339 -18.82 -18.69 10.91
C MET A 339 -17.50 -18.42 10.19
N ARG A 340 -16.39 -19.05 10.61
CA ARG A 340 -15.08 -18.86 9.99
C ARG A 340 -15.07 -19.36 8.54
N LYS A 341 -15.70 -20.50 8.24
CA LYS A 341 -15.82 -21.03 6.86
C LYS A 341 -16.66 -20.11 5.97
N GLN A 342 -17.81 -19.64 6.48
CA GLN A 342 -18.64 -18.70 5.73
C GLN A 342 -17.90 -17.41 5.45
N MET A 343 -17.25 -16.84 6.47
CA MET A 343 -16.44 -15.63 6.33
C MET A 343 -15.31 -15.81 5.33
N SER A 344 -14.66 -16.97 5.29
CA SER A 344 -13.62 -17.30 4.29
C SER A 344 -14.15 -17.26 2.85
N GLN A 345 -15.37 -17.74 2.60
CA GLN A 345 -16.00 -17.67 1.28
C GLN A 345 -16.36 -16.23 0.91
N ASP A 346 -16.91 -15.48 1.87
CA ASP A 346 -17.30 -14.08 1.67
C ASP A 346 -16.09 -13.19 1.38
N THR A 347 -14.93 -13.43 2.04
CA THR A 347 -13.69 -12.69 1.80
C THR A 347 -13.20 -12.86 0.37
N HIS A 348 -13.14 -14.09 -0.11
CA HIS A 348 -12.70 -14.38 -1.47
C HIS A 348 -13.66 -13.77 -2.50
N SER A 349 -14.96 -13.93 -2.29
CA SER A 349 -15.99 -13.36 -3.17
C SER A 349 -15.88 -11.83 -3.25
N TYR A 350 -15.67 -11.16 -2.13
CA TYR A 350 -15.44 -9.70 -2.10
C TYR A 350 -14.18 -9.32 -2.88
N ALA A 351 -13.05 -10.00 -2.61
CA ALA A 351 -11.78 -9.63 -3.22
C ALA A 351 -11.78 -9.80 -4.75
N THR A 352 -12.53 -10.76 -5.29
CA THR A 352 -12.67 -10.95 -6.75
C THR A 352 -13.37 -9.77 -7.45
N THR A 353 -14.15 -8.97 -6.71
CA THR A 353 -14.74 -7.73 -7.25
C THR A 353 -13.77 -6.56 -7.29
N GLN A 354 -12.57 -6.68 -6.72
CA GLN A 354 -11.56 -5.63 -6.66
C GLN A 354 -10.51 -5.83 -7.76
N SER A 355 -10.90 -5.58 -9.03
CA SER A 355 -10.03 -5.75 -10.19
C SER A 355 -9.08 -4.56 -10.38
N TRP A 356 -7.79 -4.83 -10.59
CA TRP A 356 -6.84 -3.80 -11.01
C TRP A 356 -7.20 -3.18 -12.35
N ASP A 357 -7.80 -3.94 -13.25
CA ASP A 357 -8.16 -3.48 -14.59
C ASP A 357 -9.26 -2.42 -14.56
N GLU A 358 -10.30 -2.62 -13.75
CA GLU A 358 -11.35 -1.61 -13.54
C GLU A 358 -10.78 -0.35 -12.90
N ILE A 359 -9.96 -0.51 -11.85
CA ILE A 359 -9.35 0.63 -11.13
C ILE A 359 -8.46 1.47 -12.06
N PHE A 360 -7.70 0.84 -12.95
CA PHE A 360 -6.87 1.56 -13.90
C PHE A 360 -7.67 2.13 -15.07
N SER A 361 -8.73 1.44 -15.49
CA SER A 361 -9.68 1.96 -16.48
C SER A 361 -10.34 3.26 -15.99
N ASP A 362 -10.81 3.28 -14.75
CA ASP A 362 -11.38 4.50 -14.13
C ASP A 362 -10.35 5.63 -14.04
N LEU A 363 -9.09 5.30 -13.70
CA LEU A 363 -8.02 6.29 -13.71
C LEU A 363 -7.80 6.91 -15.09
N LEU A 364 -7.89 6.11 -16.16
CA LEU A 364 -7.78 6.60 -17.53
C LEU A 364 -8.94 7.52 -17.93
N ILE A 365 -10.16 7.24 -17.50
CA ILE A 365 -11.31 8.11 -17.69
C ILE A 365 -11.03 9.47 -17.05
N HIS A 366 -10.50 9.49 -15.83
CA HIS A 366 -10.12 10.73 -15.16
C HIS A 366 -9.00 11.49 -15.89
N TYR A 367 -8.05 10.79 -16.49
CA TYR A 367 -7.01 11.43 -17.29
C TYR A 367 -7.60 12.06 -18.55
N ASP A 368 -8.48 11.36 -19.25
CA ASP A 368 -9.12 11.87 -20.45
C ASP A 368 -9.96 13.12 -20.16
N ASP A 369 -10.75 13.12 -19.09
CA ASP A 369 -11.50 14.30 -18.63
C ASP A 369 -10.59 15.52 -18.48
N VAL A 370 -9.43 15.36 -17.82
CA VAL A 370 -8.47 16.46 -17.60
C VAL A 370 -7.87 16.95 -18.92
N ILE A 371 -7.53 16.02 -19.82
CA ILE A 371 -6.97 16.35 -21.14
C ILE A 371 -8.00 17.09 -21.99
N GLN A 372 -9.27 16.64 -22.03
CA GLN A 372 -10.33 17.28 -22.83
C GLN A 372 -10.70 18.65 -22.27
N SER A 373 -10.83 18.79 -20.95
CA SER A 373 -11.07 20.08 -20.31
C SER A 373 -10.00 21.09 -20.67
N ARG A 374 -8.72 20.68 -20.66
CA ARG A 374 -7.62 21.57 -21.03
C ARG A 374 -7.64 21.96 -22.51
N LYS A 375 -7.99 21.04 -23.40
CA LYS A 375 -8.14 21.35 -24.82
C LYS A 375 -9.27 22.37 -25.07
N ALA A 376 -10.40 22.22 -24.36
CA ALA A 376 -11.51 23.17 -24.45
C ALA A 376 -11.12 24.57 -23.99
N GLU A 377 -10.37 24.69 -22.87
CA GLU A 377 -9.84 25.97 -22.38
C GLU A 377 -8.88 26.66 -23.37
N MET A 378 -8.12 25.91 -24.16
CA MET A 378 -7.18 26.46 -25.15
C MET A 378 -7.87 26.91 -26.44
N LEU A 379 -9.10 26.47 -26.70
CA LEU A 379 -9.91 26.81 -27.86
C LEU A 379 -10.89 27.97 -27.59
N ALA A 380 -11.17 28.25 -26.31
CA ALA A 380 -11.98 29.36 -25.84
C ALA A 380 -11.14 30.63 -25.64
#